data_b39e9f91440e673e187b16b2df6cad6e
#
_entry.id   b39e9f91440e673e187b16b2df6cad6e
#
_cell.length_a   1.000
_cell.length_b   1.000
_cell.length_c   1.000
_cell.angle_alpha   90.00
_cell.angle_beta   90.00
_cell.angle_gamma   90.00
#
_symmetry.space_group_name_H-M   'P 1'
#
loop_
_entity.id
_entity.type
_entity.pdbx_description
1 polymer ?
#
loop_
_entity_poly.entity_id
_entity_poly.type
_entity_poly.pdbx_seq_one_letter_code
_entity_poly.pdbx_strand_id
1 'polypeptide(L)'
;TGLSKLAKRAMHWGLRLASGGKLGTLDIRGMVDNRQLERFLIANLRNNEGRVGGIADNLQAGVLQALAIISTHYADGRSVAWVESNAAKTHMGSQVAAVPTNITIKHIMASAALPLFFPAIALDGQWHGDGGVRLAAPLSPAMHLGAKRILAVSPRARPLHLPPSDVAQNYPSPAQVAGVMLNAIFLDLLDYDAIQMERINKLLVNLPEAHWGTYNPVDVMVLRPQQDLGHVARDHEVEMPKAFRFFKGGFAGKNEPSGDALSMVNFEPDYIGALIDLGEQDTAQR
;
A
#
# COMPACT_ATOMS: atom_id res chain seq x y z
N THR A 1 -22.57 10.40 18.55
CA THR A 1 -22.96 11.12 17.32
C THR A 1 -22.08 10.79 16.08
N GLY A 2 -20.87 10.29 16.24
CA GLY A 2 -20.01 9.85 15.13
C GLY A 2 -20.41 8.48 14.53
N LEU A 3 -20.82 7.56 15.37
CA LEU A 3 -21.17 6.18 15.03
C LEU A 3 -22.36 6.07 14.08
N SER A 4 -23.39 6.89 14.25
CA SER A 4 -24.56 6.89 13.35
C SER A 4 -24.21 7.41 11.94
N LYS A 5 -23.27 8.33 11.84
CA LYS A 5 -22.78 8.83 10.55
C LYS A 5 -21.95 7.79 9.80
N LEU A 6 -21.11 7.06 10.50
CA LEU A 6 -20.29 5.98 9.91
C LEU A 6 -21.16 4.79 9.43
N ALA A 7 -22.09 4.33 10.26
CA ALA A 7 -23.02 3.27 9.89
C ALA A 7 -23.90 3.67 8.69
N LYS A 8 -24.39 4.90 8.67
CA LYS A 8 -25.17 5.45 7.56
C LYS A 8 -24.35 5.53 6.26
N ARG A 9 -23.10 5.93 6.37
CA ARG A 9 -22.16 6.00 5.26
C ARG A 9 -21.85 4.61 4.68
N ALA A 10 -21.55 3.64 5.55
CA ALA A 10 -21.30 2.26 5.17
C ALA A 10 -22.53 1.60 4.50
N MET A 11 -23.73 1.86 5.02
CA MET A 11 -24.98 1.36 4.41
C MET A 11 -25.20 1.95 3.02
N HIS A 12 -25.03 3.25 2.83
CA HIS A 12 -25.17 3.89 1.53
C HIS A 12 -24.10 3.43 0.53
N TRP A 13 -22.88 3.21 1.01
CA TRP A 13 -21.80 2.66 0.21
C TRP A 13 -22.10 1.21 -0.21
N GLY A 14 -22.57 0.37 0.71
CA GLY A 14 -23.01 -1.00 0.41
C GLY A 14 -24.13 -1.06 -0.61
N LEU A 15 -25.14 -0.19 -0.51
CA LEU A 15 -26.22 -0.06 -1.49
C LEU A 15 -25.68 0.38 -2.86
N ARG A 16 -24.70 1.25 -2.88
CA ARG A 16 -24.07 1.70 -4.11
C ARG A 16 -23.26 0.61 -4.80
N LEU A 17 -22.50 -0.18 -4.03
CA LEU A 17 -21.80 -1.36 -4.54
C LEU A 17 -22.80 -2.39 -5.11
N ALA A 18 -23.83 -2.74 -4.36
CA ALA A 18 -24.82 -3.73 -4.76
C ALA A 18 -25.64 -3.30 -6.00
N SER A 19 -25.82 -2.00 -6.20
CA SER A 19 -26.61 -1.45 -7.32
C SER A 19 -25.78 -1.05 -8.56
N GLY A 20 -24.45 -1.32 -8.55
CA GLY A 20 -23.57 -0.84 -9.62
C GLY A 20 -23.50 0.68 -9.72
N GLY A 21 -23.63 1.39 -8.58
CA GLY A 21 -23.54 2.84 -8.49
C GLY A 21 -24.86 3.59 -8.71
N LYS A 22 -25.97 2.90 -8.97
CA LYS A 22 -27.27 3.51 -9.28
C LYS A 22 -28.05 4.00 -8.05
N LEU A 23 -27.87 3.34 -6.91
CA LEU A 23 -28.51 3.68 -5.64
C LEU A 23 -27.50 4.28 -4.67
N GLY A 24 -27.93 5.21 -3.84
CA GLY A 24 -27.10 5.90 -2.85
C GLY A 24 -26.84 7.38 -3.20
N THR A 25 -26.34 8.14 -2.21
CA THR A 25 -26.01 9.55 -2.42
C THR A 25 -24.66 9.68 -3.16
N LEU A 26 -24.58 10.59 -4.13
CA LEU A 26 -23.38 10.85 -4.95
C LEU A 26 -22.16 11.30 -4.11
N ASP A 27 -22.37 11.81 -2.91
CA ASP A 27 -21.31 12.34 -2.04
C ASP A 27 -20.50 11.25 -1.30
N ILE A 28 -20.98 10.00 -1.27
CA ILE A 28 -20.30 8.91 -0.60
C ILE A 28 -19.46 8.14 -1.62
N ARG A 29 -18.17 8.48 -1.71
CA ARG A 29 -17.21 7.93 -2.68
C ARG A 29 -16.31 6.84 -2.10
N GLY A 30 -16.39 6.58 -0.79
CA GLY A 30 -15.62 5.56 -0.07
C GLY A 30 -16.27 5.25 1.27
N MET A 31 -15.91 4.11 1.84
CA MET A 31 -16.42 3.65 3.13
C MET A 31 -15.95 4.58 4.26
N VAL A 32 -14.70 5.02 4.18
CA VAL A 32 -14.05 5.90 5.16
C VAL A 32 -13.85 7.30 4.58
N ASP A 33 -13.96 8.32 5.45
CA ASP A 33 -13.68 9.71 5.09
C ASP A 33 -12.21 10.02 5.38
N ASN A 34 -11.46 10.34 4.34
CA ASN A 34 -10.02 10.62 4.44
C ASN A 34 -9.68 12.11 4.59
N ARG A 35 -10.68 13.02 4.71
CA ARG A 35 -10.45 14.45 4.88
C ARG A 35 -9.70 14.81 6.17
N GLN A 36 -9.83 13.99 7.22
CA GLN A 36 -9.06 14.21 8.46
C GLN A 36 -7.58 13.87 8.24
N LEU A 37 -7.28 12.78 7.53
CA LEU A 37 -5.92 12.43 7.13
C LEU A 37 -5.31 13.53 6.25
N GLU A 38 -6.03 14.03 5.26
CA GLU A 38 -5.58 15.12 4.41
C GLU A 38 -5.20 16.38 5.24
N ARG A 39 -6.05 16.77 6.19
CA ARG A 39 -5.78 17.92 7.10
C ARG A 39 -4.55 17.66 7.98
N PHE A 40 -4.41 16.45 8.49
CA PHE A 40 -3.25 16.06 9.29
C PHE A 40 -1.95 16.13 8.48
N LEU A 41 -1.94 15.60 7.26
CA LEU A 41 -0.79 15.66 6.36
C LEU A 41 -0.44 17.12 6.01
N ILE A 42 -1.42 17.94 5.70
CA ILE A 42 -1.24 19.38 5.44
C ILE A 42 -0.58 20.06 6.65
N ALA A 43 -1.06 19.81 7.85
CA ALA A 43 -0.54 20.44 9.07
C ALA A 43 0.89 20.02 9.42
N ASN A 44 1.28 18.79 9.08
CA ASN A 44 2.57 18.22 9.52
C ASN A 44 3.67 18.21 8.44
N LEU A 45 3.32 18.25 7.16
CA LEU A 45 4.30 18.15 6.08
C LEU A 45 4.76 19.51 5.52
N ARG A 46 4.61 20.61 6.27
CA ARG A 46 5.11 21.96 5.92
C ARG A 46 4.92 22.29 4.44
N ASN A 47 3.67 22.26 3.95
CA ASN A 47 3.42 22.49 2.55
C ASN A 47 3.36 23.98 2.21
N ASN A 48 3.97 24.36 1.09
CA ASN A 48 3.68 25.59 0.38
C ASN A 48 2.80 25.23 -0.81
N GLU A 49 1.59 25.80 -0.89
CA GLU A 49 0.65 25.59 -2.01
C GLU A 49 0.27 24.11 -2.28
N GLY A 50 0.16 23.31 -1.23
CA GLY A 50 -0.19 21.89 -1.36
C GLY A 50 0.97 20.95 -1.72
N ARG A 51 2.21 21.45 -1.82
CA ARG A 51 3.42 20.64 -2.03
C ARG A 51 3.92 20.07 -0.70
N VAL A 52 4.66 18.98 -0.78
CA VAL A 52 5.37 18.42 0.37
C VAL A 52 6.67 19.21 0.54
N GLY A 53 6.87 19.78 1.73
CA GLY A 53 8.08 20.56 2.05
C GLY A 53 9.32 19.68 2.14
N GLY A 54 10.48 20.29 1.86
CA GLY A 54 11.80 19.66 1.98
C GLY A 54 12.21 18.74 0.82
N ILE A 55 11.32 18.33 -0.08
CA ILE A 55 11.70 17.49 -1.23
C ILE A 55 12.63 18.27 -2.15
N ALA A 56 12.22 19.45 -2.58
CA ALA A 56 13.01 20.28 -3.48
C ALA A 56 14.37 20.65 -2.87
N ASP A 57 14.42 21.01 -1.61
CA ASP A 57 15.66 21.36 -0.90
C ASP A 57 16.62 20.17 -0.83
N ASN A 58 16.13 18.97 -0.52
CA ASN A 58 16.94 17.76 -0.47
C ASN A 58 17.43 17.32 -1.86
N LEU A 59 16.61 17.52 -2.90
CA LEU A 59 17.02 17.30 -4.29
C LEU A 59 18.13 18.29 -4.70
N GLN A 60 17.98 19.57 -4.36
CA GLN A 60 18.97 20.59 -4.65
C GLN A 60 20.29 20.36 -3.91
N ALA A 61 20.21 19.92 -2.65
CA ALA A 61 21.37 19.57 -1.83
C ALA A 61 22.05 18.25 -2.26
N GLY A 62 21.45 17.47 -3.16
CA GLY A 62 21.96 16.16 -3.58
C GLY A 62 21.80 15.04 -2.54
N VAL A 63 21.09 15.32 -1.45
CA VAL A 63 20.75 14.31 -0.41
C VAL A 63 19.74 13.33 -0.94
N LEU A 64 18.77 13.81 -1.73
CA LEU A 64 17.79 13.02 -2.47
C LEU A 64 18.10 13.13 -3.97
N GLN A 65 18.02 12.03 -4.70
CA GLN A 65 18.18 12.04 -6.17
C GLN A 65 16.83 12.09 -6.88
N ALA A 66 15.85 11.37 -6.36
CA ALA A 66 14.49 11.34 -6.86
C ALA A 66 13.53 10.84 -5.80
N LEU A 67 12.28 11.28 -5.87
CA LEU A 67 11.15 10.72 -5.14
C LEU A 67 10.09 10.28 -6.15
N ALA A 68 9.60 9.07 -6.02
CA ALA A 68 8.48 8.56 -6.81
C ALA A 68 7.34 8.12 -5.91
N ILE A 69 6.13 8.55 -6.27
CA ILE A 69 4.88 8.07 -5.65
C ILE A 69 4.07 7.36 -6.72
N ILE A 70 3.61 6.15 -6.42
CA ILE A 70 2.87 5.34 -7.38
C ILE A 70 1.38 5.42 -7.09
N SER A 71 0.60 5.56 -8.16
CA SER A 71 -0.87 5.46 -8.09
C SER A 71 -1.41 4.65 -9.27
N THR A 72 -2.61 4.12 -9.13
CA THR A 72 -3.34 3.45 -10.21
C THR A 72 -4.33 4.41 -10.85
N HIS A 73 -4.24 4.63 -12.14
CA HIS A 73 -5.19 5.40 -12.93
C HIS A 73 -6.43 4.56 -13.23
N TYR A 74 -7.61 4.99 -12.77
CA TYR A 74 -8.81 4.15 -12.85
C TYR A 74 -9.46 4.06 -14.23
N ALA A 75 -9.18 5.01 -15.14
CA ALA A 75 -9.81 4.99 -16.46
C ALA A 75 -9.26 3.88 -17.38
N ASP A 76 -7.96 3.58 -17.27
CA ASP A 76 -7.27 2.58 -18.11
C ASP A 76 -6.52 1.51 -17.31
N GLY A 77 -6.53 1.60 -15.99
CA GLY A 77 -5.89 0.65 -15.09
C GLY A 77 -4.36 0.67 -15.11
N ARG A 78 -3.72 1.71 -15.62
CA ARG A 78 -2.24 1.81 -15.64
C ARG A 78 -1.69 2.25 -14.29
N SER A 79 -0.47 1.77 -13.98
CA SER A 79 0.34 2.35 -12.92
C SER A 79 0.97 3.65 -13.39
N VAL A 80 0.89 4.70 -12.56
CA VAL A 80 1.50 6.01 -12.80
C VAL A 80 2.49 6.30 -11.69
N ALA A 81 3.75 6.57 -12.06
CA ALA A 81 4.79 7.04 -11.16
C ALA A 81 4.89 8.57 -11.26
N TRP A 82 4.49 9.26 -10.22
CA TRP A 82 4.67 10.70 -10.04
C TRP A 82 6.08 10.92 -9.52
N VAL A 83 6.93 11.56 -10.31
CA VAL A 83 8.36 11.64 -10.00
C VAL A 83 8.80 13.07 -9.86
N GLU A 84 9.39 13.39 -8.71
CA GLU A 84 10.11 14.63 -8.48
C GLU A 84 11.60 14.33 -8.44
N SER A 85 12.37 14.88 -9.39
CA SER A 85 13.81 14.66 -9.51
C SER A 85 14.48 15.80 -10.30
N ASN A 86 15.80 15.94 -10.13
CA ASN A 86 16.62 16.85 -10.93
C ASN A 86 17.01 16.24 -12.29
N ALA A 87 16.69 14.97 -12.56
CA ALA A 87 17.00 14.31 -13.82
C ALA A 87 16.07 14.78 -14.94
N ALA A 88 16.63 15.11 -16.11
CA ALA A 88 15.88 15.63 -17.25
C ALA A 88 14.90 14.61 -17.89
N LYS A 89 15.10 13.31 -17.68
CA LYS A 89 14.23 12.24 -18.19
C LYS A 89 14.11 11.14 -17.17
N THR A 90 12.86 10.82 -16.81
CA THR A 90 12.50 9.67 -15.97
C THR A 90 11.79 8.66 -16.86
N HIS A 91 12.38 7.47 -17.01
CA HIS A 91 11.76 6.35 -17.73
C HIS A 91 11.54 5.21 -16.73
N MET A 92 10.32 4.69 -16.65
CA MET A 92 9.93 3.64 -15.70
C MET A 92 9.59 2.30 -16.39
N GLY A 93 10.21 2.06 -17.56
CA GLY A 93 9.87 0.87 -18.35
C GLY A 93 8.51 1.01 -19.08
N SER A 94 8.00 -0.10 -19.61
CA SER A 94 6.78 -0.11 -20.43
C SER A 94 5.48 -0.22 -19.61
N GLN A 95 5.56 -0.64 -18.35
CA GLN A 95 4.38 -0.95 -17.52
C GLN A 95 3.95 0.20 -16.59
N VAL A 96 4.83 1.15 -16.34
CA VAL A 96 4.58 2.29 -15.44
C VAL A 96 4.80 3.58 -16.21
N ALA A 97 3.77 4.41 -16.29
CA ALA A 97 3.87 5.73 -16.88
C ALA A 97 4.57 6.69 -15.90
N ALA A 98 5.72 7.23 -16.28
CA ALA A 98 6.41 8.24 -15.48
C ALA A 98 5.88 9.64 -15.79
N VAL A 99 5.48 10.38 -14.78
CA VAL A 99 5.01 11.76 -14.87
C VAL A 99 5.91 12.64 -14.00
N PRO A 100 6.78 13.45 -14.59
CA PRO A 100 7.55 14.45 -13.86
C PRO A 100 6.59 15.46 -13.20
N THR A 101 6.72 15.67 -11.90
CA THR A 101 5.82 16.56 -11.16
C THR A 101 6.44 17.01 -9.84
N ASN A 102 5.89 18.06 -9.26
CA ASN A 102 6.13 18.39 -7.86
C ASN A 102 5.18 17.58 -7.00
N ILE A 103 5.70 16.82 -6.07
CA ILE A 103 4.89 15.96 -5.19
C ILE A 103 4.02 16.81 -4.25
N THR A 104 2.76 16.48 -4.20
CA THR A 104 1.75 17.14 -3.36
C THR A 104 1.13 16.15 -2.38
N ILE A 105 0.43 16.67 -1.37
CA ILE A 105 -0.37 15.85 -0.45
C ILE A 105 -1.39 14.96 -1.20
N LYS A 106 -1.94 15.46 -2.31
CA LYS A 106 -2.88 14.67 -3.12
C LYS A 106 -2.24 13.42 -3.74
N HIS A 107 -0.96 13.47 -4.14
CA HIS A 107 -0.23 12.29 -4.63
C HIS A 107 -0.08 11.24 -3.53
N ILE A 108 0.26 11.66 -2.30
CA ILE A 108 0.33 10.77 -1.13
C ILE A 108 -1.06 10.16 -0.86
N MET A 109 -2.10 10.99 -0.83
CA MET A 109 -3.48 10.53 -0.61
C MET A 109 -3.95 9.55 -1.69
N ALA A 110 -3.58 9.76 -2.94
CA ALA A 110 -3.92 8.86 -4.05
C ALA A 110 -3.22 7.51 -3.91
N SER A 111 -1.92 7.54 -3.61
CA SER A 111 -1.10 6.33 -3.43
C SER A 111 -1.57 5.45 -2.27
N ALA A 112 -2.17 6.04 -1.25
CA ALA A 112 -2.72 5.36 -0.08
C ALA A 112 -4.25 5.14 -0.15
N ALA A 113 -4.89 5.43 -1.29
CA ALA A 113 -6.35 5.30 -1.45
C ALA A 113 -6.75 3.85 -1.76
N LEU A 114 -6.72 3.00 -0.73
CA LEU A 114 -7.10 1.59 -0.83
C LEU A 114 -8.51 1.45 -1.42
N PRO A 115 -8.68 0.68 -2.52
CA PRO A 115 -9.96 0.56 -3.21
C PRO A 115 -11.08 0.13 -2.29
N LEU A 116 -12.27 0.66 -2.52
CA LEU A 116 -13.49 0.43 -1.75
C LEU A 116 -13.48 1.07 -0.35
N PHE A 117 -12.36 1.12 0.35
CA PHE A 117 -12.24 1.72 1.68
C PHE A 117 -12.15 3.24 1.61
N PHE A 118 -11.22 3.74 0.81
CA PHE A 118 -10.99 5.17 0.67
C PHE A 118 -11.51 5.70 -0.68
N PRO A 119 -11.93 6.98 -0.72
CA PRO A 119 -12.34 7.60 -1.97
C PRO A 119 -11.13 7.75 -2.91
N ALA A 120 -11.37 7.58 -4.22
CA ALA A 120 -10.39 7.93 -5.24
C ALA A 120 -10.05 9.43 -5.18
N ILE A 121 -8.82 9.77 -5.52
CA ILE A 121 -8.30 11.14 -5.52
C ILE A 121 -8.15 11.63 -6.96
N ALA A 122 -8.57 12.87 -7.21
CA ALA A 122 -8.37 13.49 -8.52
C ALA A 122 -6.96 14.09 -8.61
N LEU A 123 -6.16 13.59 -9.57
CA LEU A 123 -4.87 14.12 -9.97
C LEU A 123 -4.96 14.48 -11.45
N ASP A 124 -4.60 15.71 -11.82
CA ASP A 124 -4.66 16.23 -13.20
C ASP A 124 -6.00 15.96 -13.90
N GLY A 125 -7.11 16.07 -13.16
CA GLY A 125 -8.46 15.86 -13.67
C GLY A 125 -8.87 14.40 -13.84
N GLN A 126 -8.01 13.44 -13.50
CA GLN A 126 -8.27 12.00 -13.60
C GLN A 126 -8.34 11.35 -12.21
N TRP A 127 -9.11 10.24 -12.09
CA TRP A 127 -9.26 9.53 -10.82
C TRP A 127 -8.18 8.49 -10.62
N HIS A 128 -7.52 8.58 -9.47
CA HIS A 128 -6.45 7.69 -9.05
C HIS A 128 -6.76 7.02 -7.72
N GLY A 129 -6.22 5.84 -7.55
CA GLY A 129 -6.25 5.06 -6.32
C GLY A 129 -4.90 4.47 -5.99
N ASP A 130 -4.89 3.56 -5.02
CA ASP A 130 -3.70 2.92 -4.47
C ASP A 130 -2.80 2.34 -5.56
N GLY A 131 -1.50 2.63 -5.46
CA GLY A 131 -0.50 2.18 -6.42
C GLY A 131 -0.29 0.66 -6.42
N GLY A 132 -0.49 0.01 -5.26
CA GLY A 132 -0.33 -1.43 -5.11
C GLY A 132 -1.29 -2.26 -5.95
N VAL A 133 -2.43 -1.68 -6.37
CA VAL A 133 -3.43 -2.41 -7.18
C VAL A 133 -2.87 -2.94 -8.50
N ARG A 134 -1.97 -2.20 -9.14
CA ARG A 134 -1.47 -2.52 -10.49
C ARG A 134 0.04 -2.61 -10.60
N LEU A 135 0.78 -2.32 -9.54
CA LEU A 135 2.24 -2.35 -9.54
C LEU A 135 2.74 -3.80 -9.38
N ALA A 136 2.83 -4.51 -10.49
CA ALA A 136 3.27 -5.91 -10.51
C ALA A 136 4.73 -6.13 -10.11
N ALA A 137 5.59 -5.12 -10.28
CA ALA A 137 7.01 -5.13 -9.92
C ALA A 137 7.33 -3.93 -9.00
N PRO A 138 7.11 -4.05 -7.68
CA PRO A 138 7.25 -2.93 -6.73
C PRO A 138 8.66 -2.35 -6.63
N LEU A 139 9.70 -3.14 -6.92
CA LEU A 139 11.09 -2.70 -6.87
C LEU A 139 11.54 -2.00 -8.16
N SER A 140 10.82 -2.24 -9.26
CA SER A 140 11.16 -1.70 -10.58
C SER A 140 11.29 -0.17 -10.64
N PRO A 141 10.42 0.64 -10.01
CA PRO A 141 10.57 2.10 -10.00
C PRO A 141 11.91 2.56 -9.40
N ALA A 142 12.36 1.95 -8.30
CA ALA A 142 13.64 2.30 -7.67
C ALA A 142 14.82 1.99 -8.62
N MET A 143 14.78 0.85 -9.30
CA MET A 143 15.81 0.47 -10.29
C MET A 143 15.87 1.47 -11.46
N HIS A 144 14.72 1.84 -12.01
CA HIS A 144 14.66 2.80 -13.10
C HIS A 144 15.11 4.22 -12.69
N LEU A 145 15.03 4.54 -11.40
CA LEU A 145 15.60 5.75 -10.82
C LEU A 145 17.10 5.62 -10.47
N GLY A 146 17.72 4.48 -10.80
CA GLY A 146 19.16 4.28 -10.69
C GLY A 146 19.63 3.69 -9.35
N ALA A 147 18.73 3.15 -8.53
CA ALA A 147 19.10 2.50 -7.28
C ALA A 147 19.94 1.24 -7.56
N LYS A 148 21.11 1.15 -6.90
CA LYS A 148 21.99 -0.02 -6.90
C LYS A 148 21.79 -0.88 -5.65
N ARG A 149 21.25 -0.30 -4.59
CA ARG A 149 20.87 -0.97 -3.35
C ARG A 149 19.46 -0.55 -2.99
N ILE A 150 18.61 -1.50 -2.70
CA ILE A 150 17.20 -1.28 -2.37
C ILE A 150 16.94 -1.84 -0.98
N LEU A 151 16.47 -0.98 -0.10
CA LEU A 151 15.85 -1.38 1.16
C LEU A 151 14.34 -1.38 0.95
N ALA A 152 13.75 -2.56 0.92
CA ALA A 152 12.31 -2.75 0.81
C ALA A 152 11.71 -3.07 2.18
N VAL A 153 10.62 -2.42 2.53
CA VAL A 153 9.87 -2.69 3.76
C VAL A 153 8.57 -3.38 3.39
N SER A 154 8.41 -4.61 3.87
CA SER A 154 7.22 -5.42 3.65
C SER A 154 6.38 -5.51 4.92
N PRO A 155 5.06 -5.30 4.87
CA PRO A 155 4.18 -5.55 6.01
C PRO A 155 3.89 -7.04 6.22
N ARG A 156 4.36 -7.92 5.34
CA ARG A 156 4.14 -9.36 5.41
C ARG A 156 5.22 -10.05 6.24
N ALA A 157 4.81 -10.77 7.27
CA ALA A 157 5.67 -11.67 8.01
C ALA A 157 6.20 -12.80 7.09
N ARG A 158 7.37 -13.36 7.43
CA ARG A 158 7.83 -14.56 6.71
C ARG A 158 6.79 -15.67 6.86
N PRO A 159 6.45 -16.38 5.78
CA PRO A 159 5.56 -17.53 5.94
C PRO A 159 6.23 -18.55 6.86
N LEU A 160 5.72 -18.65 8.07
CA LEU A 160 5.99 -19.81 8.91
C LEU A 160 5.38 -21.01 8.19
N HIS A 161 6.14 -22.10 8.08
CA HIS A 161 5.57 -23.40 7.70
C HIS A 161 4.60 -23.80 8.82
N LEU A 162 3.37 -23.34 8.70
CA LEU A 162 2.31 -23.80 9.59
C LEU A 162 2.04 -25.24 9.25
N PRO A 163 2.01 -26.15 10.26
CA PRO A 163 1.51 -27.50 10.03
C PRO A 163 0.10 -27.39 9.46
N PRO A 164 -0.33 -28.36 8.62
CA PRO A 164 -1.69 -28.38 8.11
C PRO A 164 -2.64 -28.29 9.31
N SER A 165 -3.37 -27.20 9.41
CA SER A 165 -4.37 -27.06 10.48
C SER A 165 -5.58 -27.91 10.10
N ASP A 166 -6.06 -28.74 11.02
CA ASP A 166 -7.32 -29.49 10.91
C ASP A 166 -8.58 -28.58 10.83
N VAL A 167 -8.38 -27.28 10.60
CA VAL A 167 -9.40 -26.23 10.72
C VAL A 167 -10.21 -26.00 9.44
N ALA A 168 -9.93 -26.68 8.34
CA ALA A 168 -10.65 -26.48 7.08
C ALA A 168 -11.97 -27.26 7.00
N GLN A 169 -12.85 -27.13 7.99
CA GLN A 169 -14.16 -27.81 7.93
C GLN A 169 -15.33 -26.92 7.49
N ASN A 170 -15.15 -25.60 7.44
CA ASN A 170 -16.22 -24.69 7.06
C ASN A 170 -15.98 -24.06 5.68
N TYR A 171 -17.06 -23.91 4.90
CA TYR A 171 -16.99 -23.18 3.64
C TYR A 171 -16.54 -21.72 3.90
N PRO A 172 -15.56 -21.20 3.14
CA PRO A 172 -15.01 -19.87 3.40
C PRO A 172 -16.07 -18.79 3.21
N SER A 173 -16.10 -17.83 4.11
CA SER A 173 -16.98 -16.67 3.98
C SER A 173 -16.56 -15.78 2.79
N PRO A 174 -17.49 -15.01 2.18
CA PRO A 174 -17.15 -14.05 1.14
C PRO A 174 -16.07 -13.06 1.56
N ALA A 175 -16.00 -12.74 2.81
CA ALA A 175 -15.00 -11.86 3.40
C ALA A 175 -13.62 -12.49 3.50
N GLN A 176 -13.56 -13.76 3.86
CA GLN A 176 -12.31 -14.51 3.85
C GLN A 176 -11.75 -14.59 2.42
N VAL A 177 -12.61 -14.86 1.43
CA VAL A 177 -12.21 -14.85 0.02
C VAL A 177 -11.70 -13.46 -0.40
N ALA A 178 -12.41 -12.39 -0.03
CA ALA A 178 -11.97 -11.02 -0.31
C ALA A 178 -10.65 -10.68 0.38
N GLY A 179 -10.43 -11.13 1.62
CA GLY A 179 -9.17 -10.98 2.35
C GLY A 179 -8.00 -11.64 1.61
N VAL A 180 -8.17 -12.88 1.16
CA VAL A 180 -7.15 -13.58 0.36
C VAL A 180 -6.85 -12.83 -0.95
N MET A 181 -7.87 -12.30 -1.63
CA MET A 181 -7.67 -11.50 -2.84
C MET A 181 -6.90 -10.19 -2.55
N LEU A 182 -7.22 -9.50 -1.47
CA LEU A 182 -6.49 -8.29 -1.07
C LEU A 182 -5.03 -8.61 -0.73
N ASN A 183 -4.77 -9.68 -0.01
CA ASN A 183 -3.42 -10.12 0.30
C ASN A 183 -2.61 -10.43 -0.96
N ALA A 184 -3.20 -11.12 -1.91
CA ALA A 184 -2.53 -11.43 -3.19
C ALA A 184 -2.17 -10.16 -3.98
N ILE A 185 -3.01 -9.13 -3.91
CA ILE A 185 -2.76 -7.86 -4.61
C ILE A 185 -1.70 -7.01 -3.89
N PHE A 186 -1.78 -6.89 -2.56
CA PHE A 186 -1.00 -5.90 -1.82
C PHE A 186 0.24 -6.46 -1.12
N LEU A 187 0.28 -7.76 -0.79
CA LEU A 187 1.33 -8.31 0.04
C LEU A 187 2.28 -9.27 -0.71
N ASP A 188 1.81 -9.99 -1.72
CA ASP A 188 2.57 -11.07 -2.35
C ASP A 188 3.56 -10.58 -3.42
N LEU A 189 3.25 -9.47 -4.09
CA LEU A 189 4.00 -8.99 -5.25
C LEU A 189 5.43 -8.58 -4.92
N LEU A 190 5.67 -7.99 -3.74
CA LEU A 190 7.00 -7.59 -3.32
C LEU A 190 7.92 -8.81 -3.13
N ASP A 191 7.39 -9.89 -2.57
CA ASP A 191 8.14 -11.11 -2.33
C ASP A 191 8.54 -11.78 -3.64
N TYR A 192 7.59 -11.85 -4.56
CA TYR A 192 7.84 -12.40 -5.89
C TYR A 192 8.90 -11.59 -6.64
N ASP A 193 8.80 -10.27 -6.63
CA ASP A 193 9.73 -9.38 -7.31
C ASP A 193 11.14 -9.46 -6.72
N ALA A 194 11.27 -9.49 -5.39
CA ALA A 194 12.55 -9.66 -4.71
C ALA A 194 13.21 -11.01 -5.05
N ILE A 195 12.44 -12.11 -5.11
CA ILE A 195 12.94 -13.42 -5.52
C ILE A 195 13.42 -13.40 -6.99
N GLN A 196 12.68 -12.76 -7.87
CA GLN A 196 13.08 -12.62 -9.28
C GLN A 196 14.38 -11.83 -9.42
N MET A 197 14.52 -10.72 -8.67
CA MET A 197 15.75 -9.94 -8.67
C MET A 197 16.95 -10.74 -8.16
N GLU A 198 16.78 -11.50 -7.09
CA GLU A 198 17.85 -12.39 -6.61
C GLU A 198 18.27 -13.42 -7.66
N ARG A 199 17.32 -14.01 -8.39
CA ARG A 199 17.61 -14.93 -9.50
C ARG A 199 18.37 -14.25 -10.63
N ILE A 200 17.96 -13.04 -11.01
CA ILE A 200 18.65 -12.26 -12.05
C ILE A 200 20.08 -11.94 -11.59
N ASN A 201 20.27 -11.47 -10.36
CA ASN A 201 21.59 -11.22 -9.81
C ASN A 201 22.50 -12.44 -9.86
N LYS A 202 22.00 -13.62 -9.46
CA LYS A 202 22.74 -14.89 -9.54
C LYS A 202 23.15 -15.25 -10.97
N LEU A 203 22.31 -14.97 -11.96
CA LEU A 203 22.65 -15.18 -13.37
C LEU A 203 23.72 -14.19 -13.83
N LEU A 204 23.59 -12.91 -13.50
CA LEU A 204 24.54 -11.86 -13.91
C LEU A 204 25.94 -12.09 -13.34
N VAL A 205 26.06 -12.50 -12.09
CA VAL A 205 27.37 -12.81 -11.46
C VAL A 205 28.13 -13.92 -12.20
N ASN A 206 27.44 -14.84 -12.87
CA ASN A 206 28.04 -15.93 -13.65
C ASN A 206 28.31 -15.56 -15.12
N LEU A 207 27.99 -14.34 -15.54
CA LEU A 207 28.21 -13.85 -16.90
C LEU A 207 29.27 -12.74 -16.92
N PRO A 208 30.12 -12.66 -17.96
CA PRO A 208 30.95 -11.47 -18.17
C PRO A 208 30.09 -10.21 -18.31
N GLU A 209 30.56 -9.10 -17.75
CA GLU A 209 29.83 -7.80 -17.79
C GLU A 209 29.37 -7.38 -19.19
N ALA A 210 30.19 -7.70 -20.21
CA ALA A 210 29.85 -7.44 -21.61
C ALA A 210 28.57 -8.13 -22.09
N HIS A 211 28.07 -9.11 -21.36
CA HIS A 211 26.86 -9.88 -21.69
C HIS A 211 25.64 -9.50 -20.83
N TRP A 212 25.78 -8.54 -19.91
CA TRP A 212 24.67 -8.10 -19.05
C TRP A 212 23.59 -7.31 -19.82
N GLY A 213 23.92 -6.76 -20.98
CA GLY A 213 22.98 -5.95 -21.79
C GLY A 213 22.55 -4.69 -21.03
N THR A 214 21.26 -4.57 -20.78
CA THR A 214 20.67 -3.46 -20.00
C THR A 214 20.50 -3.76 -18.51
N TYR A 215 20.84 -4.98 -18.09
CA TYR A 215 20.72 -5.39 -16.69
C TYR A 215 21.94 -4.98 -15.89
N ASN A 216 21.71 -4.67 -14.61
CA ASN A 216 22.75 -4.45 -13.63
C ASN A 216 22.37 -5.18 -12.34
N PRO A 217 23.33 -5.75 -11.61
CA PRO A 217 23.07 -6.31 -10.30
C PRO A 217 22.57 -5.22 -9.34
N VAL A 218 21.55 -5.56 -8.55
CA VAL A 218 20.97 -4.66 -7.55
C VAL A 218 20.84 -5.41 -6.23
N ASP A 219 21.48 -4.91 -5.19
CA ASP A 219 21.36 -5.49 -3.85
C ASP A 219 19.99 -5.17 -3.28
N VAL A 220 19.25 -6.20 -2.89
CA VAL A 220 17.92 -6.03 -2.28
C VAL A 220 17.92 -6.60 -0.87
N MET A 221 17.61 -5.74 0.08
CA MET A 221 17.32 -6.12 1.46
C MET A 221 15.83 -5.91 1.73
N VAL A 222 15.12 -6.97 2.14
CA VAL A 222 13.72 -6.87 2.50
C VAL A 222 13.58 -6.98 4.01
N LEU A 223 13.12 -5.91 4.64
CA LEU A 223 12.71 -5.90 6.05
C LEU A 223 11.28 -6.44 6.15
N ARG A 224 11.08 -7.37 7.07
CA ARG A 224 9.79 -8.03 7.32
C ARG A 224 9.55 -8.13 8.80
N PRO A 225 8.30 -8.00 9.26
CA PRO A 225 7.95 -8.30 10.64
C PRO A 225 8.19 -9.79 10.92
N GLN A 226 8.64 -10.09 12.13
CA GLN A 226 8.79 -11.47 12.59
C GLN A 226 7.44 -12.09 12.99
N GLN A 227 6.50 -11.24 13.42
CA GLN A 227 5.15 -11.62 13.78
C GLN A 227 4.16 -11.27 12.67
N ASP A 228 3.12 -12.07 12.56
CA ASP A 228 2.00 -11.81 11.66
C ASP A 228 1.20 -10.60 12.16
N LEU A 229 1.17 -9.52 11.36
CA LEU A 229 0.46 -8.28 11.71
C LEU A 229 -1.05 -8.49 11.84
N GLY A 230 -1.61 -9.51 11.19
CA GLY A 230 -2.98 -9.91 11.37
C GLY A 230 -3.27 -10.46 12.78
N HIS A 231 -2.30 -11.14 13.41
CA HIS A 231 -2.41 -11.54 14.81
C HIS A 231 -2.38 -10.33 15.73
N VAL A 232 -1.41 -9.42 15.55
CA VAL A 232 -1.31 -8.18 16.33
C VAL A 232 -2.60 -7.36 16.21
N ALA A 233 -3.16 -7.24 14.98
CA ALA A 233 -4.40 -6.52 14.76
C ALA A 233 -5.61 -7.13 15.51
N ARG A 234 -5.65 -8.45 15.64
CA ARG A 234 -6.73 -9.14 16.40
C ARG A 234 -6.66 -8.86 17.88
N ASP A 235 -5.46 -8.81 18.45
CA ASP A 235 -5.27 -8.54 19.88
C ASP A 235 -5.78 -7.12 20.25
N HIS A 236 -5.72 -6.18 19.30
CA HIS A 236 -6.21 -4.80 19.45
C HIS A 236 -7.60 -4.56 18.86
N GLU A 237 -8.32 -5.60 18.44
CA GLU A 237 -9.63 -5.47 17.79
C GLU A 237 -10.71 -4.88 18.71
N VAL A 238 -10.62 -5.12 20.02
CA VAL A 238 -11.63 -4.68 21.00
C VAL A 238 -11.74 -3.16 21.05
N GLU A 239 -10.70 -2.45 20.68
CA GLU A 239 -10.60 -1.00 20.71
C GLU A 239 -11.23 -0.33 19.48
N MET A 240 -11.46 -1.10 18.42
CA MET A 240 -12.04 -0.55 17.18
C MET A 240 -13.46 -0.04 17.36
N PRO A 241 -13.83 1.06 16.70
CA PRO A 241 -15.20 1.58 16.71
C PRO A 241 -16.23 0.52 16.28
N LYS A 242 -17.37 0.46 16.98
CA LYS A 242 -18.44 -0.54 16.73
C LYS A 242 -18.89 -0.63 15.28
N ALA A 243 -18.75 0.45 14.50
CA ALA A 243 -19.08 0.46 13.08
C ALA A 243 -18.14 -0.44 12.24
N PHE A 244 -16.84 -0.50 12.60
CA PHE A 244 -15.90 -1.44 11.98
C PHE A 244 -16.10 -2.87 12.45
N ARG A 245 -16.54 -3.04 13.70
CA ARG A 245 -16.91 -4.36 14.24
C ARG A 245 -18.14 -4.97 13.56
N PHE A 246 -19.02 -4.16 12.97
CA PHE A 246 -20.12 -4.64 12.13
C PHE A 246 -19.60 -5.28 10.83
N PHE A 247 -18.53 -4.76 10.26
CA PHE A 247 -17.87 -5.39 9.11
C PHE A 247 -17.21 -6.73 9.47
N LYS A 248 -16.82 -6.92 10.73
CA LYS A 248 -16.36 -8.22 11.24
C LYS A 248 -17.39 -9.34 11.02
N GLY A 249 -18.67 -9.09 11.28
CA GLY A 249 -19.74 -10.08 11.04
C GLY A 249 -19.87 -10.50 9.58
N GLY A 250 -19.40 -9.64 8.65
CA GLY A 250 -19.32 -9.91 7.22
C GLY A 250 -17.92 -10.29 6.73
N PHE A 251 -16.84 -9.86 7.40
CA PHE A 251 -15.46 -9.99 6.95
C PHE A 251 -14.56 -10.91 7.81
N ALA A 252 -14.92 -11.24 9.02
CA ALA A 252 -14.19 -12.20 9.84
C ALA A 252 -15.19 -12.97 10.75
N GLY A 253 -15.41 -14.24 10.47
CA GLY A 253 -16.09 -15.15 11.38
C GLY A 253 -15.30 -15.26 12.70
N LYS A 254 -15.95 -15.61 13.81
CA LYS A 254 -15.35 -15.70 15.16
C LYS A 254 -14.10 -16.61 15.25
N ASN A 255 -13.81 -17.43 14.22
CA ASN A 255 -12.73 -18.42 14.18
C ASN A 255 -11.86 -18.31 12.90
N GLU A 256 -11.85 -17.18 12.19
CA GLU A 256 -11.15 -17.09 10.90
C GLU A 256 -9.75 -16.50 11.01
N PRO A 257 -8.75 -17.05 10.26
CA PRO A 257 -7.34 -16.65 10.35
C PRO A 257 -6.98 -15.32 9.68
N SER A 258 -7.90 -14.64 8.99
CA SER A 258 -7.55 -13.44 8.20
C SER A 258 -7.59 -12.14 9.01
N GLY A 259 -6.65 -11.95 9.92
CA GLY A 259 -6.37 -10.66 10.55
C GLY A 259 -5.77 -9.62 9.60
N ASP A 260 -5.32 -10.02 8.40
CA ASP A 260 -4.61 -9.16 7.45
C ASP A 260 -5.49 -8.00 6.95
N ALA A 261 -6.75 -8.27 6.60
CA ALA A 261 -7.68 -7.21 6.19
C ALA A 261 -7.99 -6.23 7.34
N LEU A 262 -8.00 -6.74 8.58
CA LEU A 262 -8.15 -5.93 9.79
C LEU A 262 -6.92 -5.04 10.01
N SER A 263 -5.72 -5.60 9.84
CA SER A 263 -4.45 -4.87 9.93
C SER A 263 -4.39 -3.67 8.97
N MET A 264 -4.92 -3.81 7.75
CA MET A 264 -4.92 -2.74 6.74
C MET A 264 -5.81 -1.55 7.08
N VAL A 265 -6.79 -1.72 7.97
CA VAL A 265 -7.79 -0.69 8.30
C VAL A 265 -7.83 -0.32 9.78
N ASN A 266 -7.01 -0.93 10.61
CA ASN A 266 -6.90 -0.59 12.02
C ASN A 266 -5.91 0.57 12.20
N PHE A 267 -6.41 1.75 12.57
CA PHE A 267 -5.63 2.96 12.83
C PHE A 267 -5.75 3.42 14.28
N GLU A 268 -6.11 2.50 15.19
CA GLU A 268 -6.18 2.81 16.62
C GLU A 268 -4.76 3.07 17.18
N PRO A 269 -4.60 4.08 18.08
CA PRO A 269 -3.29 4.49 18.57
C PRO A 269 -2.48 3.36 19.21
N ASP A 270 -3.12 2.50 19.99
CA ASP A 270 -2.45 1.40 20.70
C ASP A 270 -1.96 0.33 19.73
N TYR A 271 -2.74 0.05 18.67
CA TYR A 271 -2.29 -0.83 17.60
C TYR A 271 -1.10 -0.24 16.81
N ILE A 272 -1.16 1.04 16.46
CA ILE A 272 -0.05 1.71 15.77
C ILE A 272 1.20 1.75 16.67
N GLY A 273 1.04 1.99 17.98
CA GLY A 273 2.13 1.90 18.96
C GLY A 273 2.80 0.52 18.95
N ALA A 274 2.00 -0.55 19.01
CA ALA A 274 2.50 -1.92 18.96
C ALA A 274 3.23 -2.24 17.65
N LEU A 275 2.78 -1.70 16.51
CA LEU A 275 3.49 -1.85 15.23
C LEU A 275 4.83 -1.13 15.21
N ILE A 276 4.93 0.05 15.81
CA ILE A 276 6.18 0.82 15.92
C ILE A 276 7.17 0.03 16.79
N ASP A 277 6.76 -0.41 17.97
CA ASP A 277 7.58 -1.19 18.88
C ASP A 277 8.10 -2.48 18.25
N LEU A 278 7.23 -3.18 17.51
CA LEU A 278 7.60 -4.38 16.74
C LEU A 278 8.65 -4.06 15.67
N GLY A 279 8.45 -2.98 14.91
CA GLY A 279 9.39 -2.55 13.88
C GLY A 279 10.76 -2.18 14.43
N GLU A 280 10.82 -1.51 15.59
CA GLU A 280 12.07 -1.19 16.29
C GLU A 280 12.78 -2.47 16.76
N GLN A 281 12.06 -3.41 17.37
CA GLN A 281 12.62 -4.69 17.81
C GLN A 281 13.16 -5.51 16.64
N ASP A 282 12.42 -5.62 15.55
CA ASP A 282 12.79 -6.40 14.39
C ASP A 282 14.02 -5.82 13.65
N THR A 283 14.17 -4.50 13.65
CA THR A 283 15.35 -3.84 13.07
C THR A 283 16.58 -3.94 13.95
N ALA A 284 16.44 -3.90 15.27
CA ALA A 284 17.55 -4.02 16.21
C ALA A 284 18.19 -5.42 16.23
N GLN A 285 17.48 -6.45 15.77
CA GLN A 285 17.94 -7.84 15.73
C GLN A 285 18.65 -8.22 14.41
N ARG A 286 18.77 -7.30 13.48
CA ARG A 286 19.40 -7.48 12.16
C ARG A 286 20.67 -6.66 11.98
#